data_6e7068e2f3eefa8fac6445933b6dd913
#
_entry.id   6e7068e2f3eefa8fac6445933b6dd913
#
_cell.length_a   1.000
_cell.length_b   1.000
_cell.length_c   1.000
_cell.angle_alpha   90.00
_cell.angle_beta   90.00
_cell.angle_gamma   90.00
#
_symmetry.space_group_name_H-M   'P 1'
#
loop_
_entity.id
_entity.type
_entity.pdbx_description
1 polymer ?
#
loop_
_entity_poly.entity_id
_entity_poly.type
_entity_poly.pdbx_seq_one_letter_code
_entity_poly.pdbx_strand_id
1 'polypeptide(L)'
;MLVLLGFGMVATFMVLIMTKRMTPVLALIIVPTIFGLFAGAGLGIGDMALDAIGGLAPTAALLMFAIIYFGLMIDVGLFDPLVRIILRIVGHDPVKVVVGTAILAAVISLDGDGSTTFIVVTSALLPIYLRLGLSPVVLTCVAGLANGTMNILPWGGPTARAAAALDLSPSDVFVPMIPSMLAGLAVIFLFSWHLGLMERKRLGAIGLPGDTDPSTSRSGGAQDARSGRSGRAPVSFFRRGGGAAAGVGGRGGGKAPSANTPPPNPKERS
;
A
#
# COMPACT_ATOMS: atom_id res chain seq x y z
N MET A 1 39.70 -1.83 -6.17
CA MET A 1 39.44 -2.53 -4.91
C MET A 1 38.23 -1.97 -4.17
N LEU A 2 38.09 -0.64 -3.99
CA LEU A 2 36.97 0.02 -3.34
C LEU A 2 35.61 -0.28 -3.99
N VAL A 3 35.54 -0.30 -5.33
CA VAL A 3 34.28 -0.59 -6.07
C VAL A 3 33.79 -2.02 -5.77
N LEU A 4 34.72 -2.98 -5.70
CA LEU A 4 34.39 -4.37 -5.40
C LEU A 4 33.95 -4.56 -3.95
N LEU A 5 34.54 -3.81 -3.02
CA LEU A 5 34.09 -3.72 -1.63
C LEU A 5 32.70 -3.10 -1.52
N GLY A 6 32.42 -2.05 -2.29
CA GLY A 6 31.09 -1.41 -2.33
C GLY A 6 29.99 -2.36 -2.82
N PHE A 7 30.21 -3.06 -3.94
CA PHE A 7 29.25 -4.05 -4.42
C PHE A 7 29.12 -5.24 -3.45
N GLY A 8 30.23 -5.69 -2.85
CA GLY A 8 30.22 -6.74 -1.83
C GLY A 8 29.41 -6.33 -0.60
N MET A 9 29.53 -5.08 -0.16
CA MET A 9 28.73 -4.50 0.94
C MET A 9 27.22 -4.55 0.62
N VAL A 10 26.82 -4.07 -0.57
CA VAL A 10 25.41 -4.08 -0.99
C VAL A 10 24.90 -5.52 -1.11
N ALA A 11 25.66 -6.42 -1.71
CA ALA A 11 25.28 -7.83 -1.83
C ALA A 11 25.10 -8.49 -0.44
N THR A 12 26.05 -8.27 0.47
CA THR A 12 25.99 -8.80 1.85
C THR A 12 24.75 -8.25 2.59
N PHE A 13 24.49 -6.96 2.47
CA PHE A 13 23.33 -6.32 3.05
C PHE A 13 22.02 -6.94 2.53
N MET A 14 21.90 -7.10 1.21
CA MET A 14 20.74 -7.73 0.59
C MET A 14 20.53 -9.17 1.04
N VAL A 15 21.60 -9.98 1.07
CA VAL A 15 21.53 -11.38 1.52
C VAL A 15 21.09 -11.47 2.98
N LEU A 16 21.61 -10.62 3.88
CA LEU A 16 21.26 -10.63 5.29
C LEU A 16 19.79 -10.28 5.53
N ILE A 17 19.25 -9.32 4.78
CA ILE A 17 17.83 -8.95 4.87
C ILE A 17 16.94 -10.05 4.27
N MET A 18 17.26 -10.55 3.09
CA MET A 18 16.49 -11.59 2.41
C MET A 18 16.43 -12.89 3.22
N THR A 19 17.52 -13.24 3.89
CA THR A 19 17.58 -14.41 4.79
C THR A 19 16.94 -14.16 6.16
N LYS A 20 16.42 -12.93 6.41
CA LYS A 20 15.83 -12.52 7.69
C LYS A 20 16.72 -12.75 8.92
N ARG A 21 18.04 -12.78 8.71
CA ARG A 21 19.02 -13.00 9.77
C ARG A 21 19.24 -11.78 10.65
N MET A 22 18.98 -10.58 10.12
CA MET A 22 19.15 -9.32 10.83
C MET A 22 18.01 -8.35 10.48
N THR A 23 17.71 -7.46 11.42
CA THR A 23 16.79 -6.35 11.12
C THR A 23 17.45 -5.38 10.13
N PRO A 24 16.70 -4.73 9.23
CA PRO A 24 17.27 -3.79 8.25
C PRO A 24 18.11 -2.69 8.89
N VAL A 25 17.68 -2.15 10.03
CA VAL A 25 18.40 -1.09 10.75
C VAL A 25 19.76 -1.58 11.25
N LEU A 26 19.80 -2.79 11.84
CA LEU A 26 21.03 -3.36 12.35
C LEU A 26 22.01 -3.70 11.22
N ALA A 27 21.50 -4.25 10.11
CA ALA A 27 22.30 -4.54 8.93
C ALA A 27 22.88 -3.24 8.31
N LEU A 28 22.13 -2.15 8.31
CA LEU A 28 22.54 -0.84 7.78
C LEU A 28 23.66 -0.19 8.61
N ILE A 29 23.79 -0.53 9.88
CA ILE A 29 24.86 -0.03 10.75
C ILE A 29 26.09 -0.97 10.69
N ILE A 30 25.87 -2.27 10.88
CA ILE A 30 26.97 -3.23 11.03
C ILE A 30 27.69 -3.49 9.71
N VAL A 31 26.95 -3.69 8.61
CA VAL A 31 27.59 -4.05 7.33
C VAL A 31 28.50 -2.93 6.81
N PRO A 32 28.06 -1.66 6.70
CA PRO A 32 28.97 -0.58 6.29
C PRO A 32 30.15 -0.40 7.23
N THR A 33 29.96 -0.56 8.54
CA THR A 33 31.05 -0.44 9.54
C THR A 33 32.13 -1.52 9.31
N ILE A 34 31.72 -2.77 9.12
CA ILE A 34 32.66 -3.87 8.87
C ILE A 34 33.41 -3.64 7.55
N PHE A 35 32.70 -3.31 6.47
CA PHE A 35 33.31 -3.06 5.17
C PHE A 35 34.20 -1.81 5.18
N GLY A 36 33.84 -0.78 5.95
CA GLY A 36 34.66 0.41 6.18
C GLY A 36 36.00 0.07 6.88
N LEU A 37 35.96 -0.81 7.87
CA LEU A 37 37.18 -1.33 8.52
C LEU A 37 38.05 -2.07 7.52
N PHE A 38 37.52 -2.92 6.67
CA PHE A 38 38.25 -3.60 5.60
C PHE A 38 38.78 -2.67 4.52
N ALA A 39 38.10 -1.54 4.29
CA ALA A 39 38.54 -0.49 3.38
C ALA A 39 39.73 0.34 3.93
N GLY A 40 40.10 0.14 5.19
CA GLY A 40 41.20 0.83 5.83
C GLY A 40 40.83 2.12 6.56
N ALA A 41 39.54 2.37 6.77
CA ALA A 41 39.05 3.57 7.47
C ALA A 41 39.45 3.61 8.97
N GLY A 42 39.72 2.44 9.58
CA GLY A 42 40.17 2.34 10.96
C GLY A 42 39.31 3.12 11.95
N LEU A 43 39.96 3.90 12.82
CA LEU A 43 39.26 4.77 13.79
C LEU A 43 38.59 6.03 13.16
N GLY A 44 38.92 6.33 11.91
CA GLY A 44 38.32 7.44 11.15
C GLY A 44 36.85 7.21 10.71
N ILE A 45 36.29 6.01 10.96
CA ILE A 45 34.87 5.74 10.66
C ILE A 45 33.92 6.71 11.40
N GLY A 46 34.30 7.12 12.62
CA GLY A 46 33.52 8.09 13.39
C GLY A 46 33.42 9.45 12.69
N ASP A 47 34.54 9.98 12.23
CA ASP A 47 34.60 11.25 11.51
C ASP A 47 33.86 11.17 10.17
N MET A 48 34.03 10.09 9.42
CA MET A 48 33.30 9.83 8.18
C MET A 48 31.78 9.74 8.40
N ALA A 49 31.35 9.16 9.52
CA ALA A 49 29.92 9.12 9.88
C ALA A 49 29.38 10.49 10.24
N LEU A 50 30.14 11.31 10.96
CA LEU A 50 29.76 12.70 11.29
C LEU A 50 29.67 13.57 10.04
N ASP A 51 30.62 13.47 9.13
CA ASP A 51 30.60 14.17 7.85
C ASP A 51 29.39 13.75 7.00
N ALA A 52 29.08 12.46 6.94
CA ALA A 52 27.92 11.95 6.23
C ALA A 52 26.61 12.46 6.85
N ILE A 53 26.50 12.50 8.19
CA ILE A 53 25.35 13.07 8.89
C ILE A 53 25.21 14.57 8.58
N GLY A 54 26.32 15.31 8.59
CA GLY A 54 26.38 16.72 8.24
C GLY A 54 25.88 16.98 6.81
N GLY A 55 26.33 16.18 5.85
CA GLY A 55 25.90 16.26 4.45
C GLY A 55 24.42 15.90 4.23
N LEU A 56 23.85 15.01 5.06
CA LEU A 56 22.45 14.60 4.99
C LEU A 56 21.50 15.57 5.73
N ALA A 57 22.00 16.42 6.62
CA ALA A 57 21.16 17.30 7.45
C ALA A 57 20.24 18.23 6.64
N PRO A 58 20.69 18.91 5.57
CA PRO A 58 19.81 19.74 4.74
C PRO A 58 18.70 18.94 4.07
N THR A 59 19.03 17.73 3.60
CA THR A 59 18.06 16.80 2.97
C THR A 59 17.03 16.31 3.99
N ALA A 60 17.47 15.97 5.20
CA ALA A 60 16.57 15.57 6.28
C ALA A 60 15.62 16.69 6.67
N ALA A 61 16.12 17.93 6.76
CA ALA A 61 15.30 19.10 7.01
C ALA A 61 14.26 19.33 5.89
N LEU A 62 14.68 19.25 4.62
CA LEU A 62 13.78 19.39 3.48
C LEU A 62 12.64 18.36 3.55
N LEU A 63 12.97 17.08 3.77
CA LEU A 63 12.00 16.01 3.88
C LEU A 63 11.05 16.22 5.06
N MET A 64 11.58 16.62 6.21
CA MET A 64 10.77 16.88 7.41
C MET A 64 9.74 17.99 7.14
N PHE A 65 10.17 19.12 6.58
CA PHE A 65 9.27 20.23 6.27
C PHE A 65 8.26 19.86 5.17
N ALA A 66 8.68 19.12 4.14
CA ALA A 66 7.79 18.66 3.09
C ALA A 66 6.69 17.73 3.67
N ILE A 67 7.05 16.77 4.51
CA ILE A 67 6.09 15.85 5.14
C ILE A 67 5.12 16.62 6.05
N ILE A 68 5.61 17.55 6.85
CA ILE A 68 4.75 18.38 7.72
C ILE A 68 3.81 19.23 6.86
N TYR A 69 4.30 19.89 5.82
CA TYR A 69 3.51 20.73 4.93
C TYR A 69 2.40 19.94 4.25
N PHE A 70 2.74 18.83 3.60
CA PHE A 70 1.74 17.99 2.91
C PHE A 70 0.80 17.30 3.91
N GLY A 71 1.29 16.88 5.09
CA GLY A 71 0.45 16.35 6.15
C GLY A 71 -0.62 17.34 6.59
N LEU A 72 -0.26 18.60 6.83
CA LEU A 72 -1.21 19.67 7.13
C LEU A 72 -2.22 19.90 5.99
N MET A 73 -1.76 19.84 4.72
CA MET A 73 -2.63 19.97 3.55
C MET A 73 -3.67 18.84 3.46
N ILE A 74 -3.27 17.62 3.84
CA ILE A 74 -4.18 16.46 3.92
C ILE A 74 -5.19 16.66 5.05
N ASP A 75 -4.72 17.06 6.24
CA ASP A 75 -5.59 17.27 7.42
C ASP A 75 -6.62 18.38 7.19
N VAL A 76 -6.26 19.43 6.47
CA VAL A 76 -7.19 20.51 6.07
C VAL A 76 -8.18 20.05 4.99
N GLY A 77 -7.98 18.86 4.41
CA GLY A 77 -8.87 18.29 3.38
C GLY A 77 -8.65 18.88 2.00
N LEU A 78 -7.44 19.33 1.66
CA LEU A 78 -7.12 19.89 0.34
C LEU A 78 -7.45 18.89 -0.79
N PHE A 79 -7.26 17.60 -0.54
CA PHE A 79 -7.50 16.54 -1.52
C PHE A 79 -8.97 16.06 -1.55
N ASP A 80 -9.79 16.41 -0.57
CA ASP A 80 -11.20 15.98 -0.50
C ASP A 80 -12.04 16.39 -1.72
N PRO A 81 -11.93 17.63 -2.24
CA PRO A 81 -12.65 18.01 -3.45
C PRO A 81 -12.23 17.17 -4.65
N LEU A 82 -10.93 16.90 -4.77
CA LEU A 82 -10.38 16.09 -5.86
C LEU A 82 -10.87 14.64 -5.77
N VAL A 83 -10.81 14.03 -4.58
CA VAL A 83 -11.33 12.69 -4.32
C VAL A 83 -12.81 12.63 -4.72
N ARG A 84 -13.62 13.61 -4.28
CA ARG A 84 -15.05 13.69 -4.63
C ARG A 84 -15.30 13.84 -6.12
N ILE A 85 -14.52 14.67 -6.81
CA ILE A 85 -14.63 14.86 -8.27
C ILE A 85 -14.31 13.56 -8.99
N ILE A 86 -13.18 12.90 -8.63
CA ILE A 86 -12.77 11.64 -9.23
C ILE A 86 -13.85 10.57 -8.99
N LEU A 87 -14.33 10.41 -7.76
CA LEU A 87 -15.38 9.46 -7.43
C LEU A 87 -16.68 9.72 -8.19
N ARG A 88 -17.01 10.98 -8.49
CA ARG A 88 -18.19 11.37 -9.28
C ARG A 88 -18.03 11.04 -10.76
N ILE A 89 -16.83 11.27 -11.34
CA ILE A 89 -16.54 11.03 -12.76
C ILE A 89 -16.38 9.54 -13.05
N VAL A 90 -15.80 8.80 -12.11
CA VAL A 90 -15.50 7.37 -12.22
C VAL A 90 -16.76 6.53 -12.41
N GLY A 91 -17.86 6.86 -11.72
CA GLY A 91 -19.13 6.16 -11.84
C GLY A 91 -19.01 4.63 -11.67
N HIS A 92 -19.62 3.87 -12.60
CA HIS A 92 -19.65 2.41 -12.56
C HIS A 92 -18.81 1.74 -13.69
N ASP A 93 -18.07 2.51 -14.48
CA ASP A 93 -17.25 1.98 -15.58
C ASP A 93 -15.89 1.50 -15.05
N PRO A 94 -15.55 0.20 -15.16
CA PRO A 94 -14.28 -0.36 -14.71
C PRO A 94 -13.05 0.40 -15.21
N VAL A 95 -13.06 0.84 -16.48
CA VAL A 95 -11.94 1.57 -17.09
C VAL A 95 -11.74 2.91 -16.39
N LYS A 96 -12.83 3.65 -16.17
CA LYS A 96 -12.77 4.95 -15.47
C LYS A 96 -12.30 4.80 -14.02
N VAL A 97 -12.69 3.71 -13.34
CA VAL A 97 -12.24 3.41 -11.97
C VAL A 97 -10.73 3.22 -11.93
N VAL A 98 -10.18 2.40 -12.82
CA VAL A 98 -8.73 2.12 -12.84
C VAL A 98 -7.91 3.35 -13.24
N VAL A 99 -8.35 4.11 -14.25
CA VAL A 99 -7.69 5.37 -14.64
C VAL A 99 -7.83 6.42 -13.54
N GLY A 100 -9.00 6.53 -12.92
CA GLY A 100 -9.23 7.40 -11.76
C GLY A 100 -8.30 7.06 -10.58
N THR A 101 -8.01 5.79 -10.37
CA THR A 101 -7.01 5.34 -9.39
C THR A 101 -5.62 5.90 -9.71
N ALA A 102 -5.20 5.84 -10.98
CA ALA A 102 -3.90 6.38 -11.39
C ALA A 102 -3.81 7.89 -11.16
N ILE A 103 -4.85 8.63 -11.53
CA ILE A 103 -4.91 10.09 -11.33
C ILE A 103 -4.88 10.42 -9.84
N LEU A 104 -5.73 9.77 -9.04
CA LEU A 104 -5.80 10.03 -7.60
C LEU A 104 -4.47 9.69 -6.92
N ALA A 105 -3.89 8.54 -7.22
CA ALA A 105 -2.61 8.14 -6.68
C ALA A 105 -1.49 9.10 -7.06
N ALA A 106 -1.41 9.53 -8.32
CA ALA A 106 -0.39 10.47 -8.77
C ALA A 106 -0.51 11.84 -8.06
N VAL A 107 -1.73 12.33 -7.87
CA VAL A 107 -1.93 13.62 -7.19
C VAL A 107 -1.65 13.55 -5.70
N ILE A 108 -2.10 12.49 -5.02
CA ILE A 108 -1.80 12.33 -3.59
C ILE A 108 -0.30 12.11 -3.39
N SER A 109 0.37 11.36 -4.26
CA SER A 109 1.82 11.11 -4.20
C SER A 109 2.69 12.37 -4.41
N LEU A 110 2.08 13.53 -4.66
CA LEU A 110 2.79 14.81 -4.65
C LEU A 110 3.42 15.14 -3.28
N ASP A 111 2.92 14.54 -2.21
CA ASP A 111 3.49 14.67 -0.87
C ASP A 111 4.87 14.00 -0.71
N GLY A 112 5.23 13.10 -1.65
CA GLY A 112 6.48 12.34 -1.59
C GLY A 112 6.46 11.18 -0.58
N ASP A 113 5.31 10.91 0.08
CA ASP A 113 5.13 9.78 1.01
C ASP A 113 4.25 8.67 0.43
N GLY A 114 4.84 7.50 0.27
CA GLY A 114 4.12 6.34 -0.23
C GLY A 114 3.05 5.82 0.71
N SER A 115 3.26 5.94 2.02
CA SER A 115 2.35 5.41 3.04
C SER A 115 1.00 6.12 2.97
N THR A 116 1.03 7.44 2.95
CA THR A 116 -0.15 8.30 2.84
C THR A 116 -0.92 8.03 1.56
N THR A 117 -0.21 7.94 0.42
CA THR A 117 -0.83 7.60 -0.87
C THR A 117 -1.61 6.29 -0.80
N PHE A 118 -1.00 5.22 -0.28
CA PHE A 118 -1.68 3.93 -0.19
C PHE A 118 -2.88 3.97 0.76
N ILE A 119 -2.77 4.61 1.92
CA ILE A 119 -3.87 4.72 2.87
C ILE A 119 -5.05 5.46 2.25
N VAL A 120 -4.83 6.63 1.67
CA VAL A 120 -5.90 7.47 1.12
C VAL A 120 -6.52 6.82 -0.13
N VAL A 121 -5.72 6.35 -1.08
CA VAL A 121 -6.21 5.72 -2.31
C VAL A 121 -6.98 4.44 -2.00
N THR A 122 -6.46 3.61 -1.09
CA THR A 122 -7.12 2.35 -0.72
C THR A 122 -8.42 2.61 0.03
N SER A 123 -8.43 3.51 1.00
CA SER A 123 -9.66 3.81 1.76
C SER A 123 -10.76 4.38 0.87
N ALA A 124 -10.40 5.22 -0.12
CA ALA A 124 -11.37 5.85 -1.01
C ALA A 124 -11.90 4.89 -2.09
N LEU A 125 -11.02 4.05 -2.69
CA LEU A 125 -11.37 3.30 -3.91
C LEU A 125 -11.61 1.81 -3.67
N LEU A 126 -11.06 1.19 -2.64
CA LEU A 126 -11.26 -0.24 -2.36
C LEU A 126 -12.75 -0.63 -2.24
N PRO A 127 -13.60 0.14 -1.54
CA PRO A 127 -15.04 -0.17 -1.49
C PRO A 127 -15.68 -0.19 -2.88
N ILE A 128 -15.24 0.68 -3.80
CA ILE A 128 -15.73 0.74 -5.17
C ILE A 128 -15.25 -0.46 -5.98
N TYR A 129 -13.96 -0.83 -5.84
CA TYR A 129 -13.40 -2.02 -6.48
C TYR A 129 -14.17 -3.28 -6.07
N LEU A 130 -14.41 -3.45 -4.77
CA LEU A 130 -15.16 -4.61 -4.26
C LEU A 130 -16.62 -4.62 -4.73
N ARG A 131 -17.27 -3.46 -4.78
CA ARG A 131 -18.66 -3.34 -5.27
C ARG A 131 -18.79 -3.68 -6.74
N LEU A 132 -17.80 -3.32 -7.55
CA LEU A 132 -17.78 -3.59 -8.99
C LEU A 132 -17.17 -4.94 -9.35
N GLY A 133 -16.69 -5.73 -8.37
CA GLY A 133 -16.02 -6.99 -8.61
C GLY A 133 -14.63 -6.87 -9.24
N LEU A 134 -14.03 -5.66 -9.21
CA LEU A 134 -12.68 -5.40 -9.69
C LEU A 134 -11.63 -6.01 -8.77
N SER A 135 -10.50 -6.39 -9.33
CA SER A 135 -9.40 -6.96 -8.54
C SER A 135 -8.70 -5.90 -7.68
N PRO A 136 -8.61 -6.09 -6.34
CA PRO A 136 -7.81 -5.20 -5.49
C PRO A 136 -6.32 -5.17 -5.86
N VAL A 137 -5.83 -6.22 -6.52
CA VAL A 137 -4.44 -6.26 -7.03
C VAL A 137 -4.20 -5.18 -8.07
N VAL A 138 -5.19 -4.90 -8.93
CA VAL A 138 -5.10 -3.82 -9.92
C VAL A 138 -5.03 -2.45 -9.23
N LEU A 139 -5.80 -2.24 -8.17
CA LEU A 139 -5.75 -1.03 -7.34
C LEU A 139 -4.33 -0.79 -6.79
N THR A 140 -3.77 -1.78 -6.11
CA THR A 140 -2.43 -1.68 -5.51
C THR A 140 -1.33 -1.56 -6.55
N CYS A 141 -1.43 -2.25 -7.67
CA CYS A 141 -0.48 -2.15 -8.77
C CYS A 141 -0.44 -0.74 -9.35
N VAL A 142 -1.59 -0.17 -9.69
CA VAL A 142 -1.71 1.16 -10.27
C VAL A 142 -1.27 2.24 -9.29
N ALA A 143 -1.70 2.14 -8.03
CA ALA A 143 -1.29 3.07 -6.98
C ALA A 143 0.23 3.01 -6.74
N GLY A 144 0.81 1.82 -6.70
CA GLY A 144 2.25 1.62 -6.53
C GLY A 144 3.08 2.18 -7.67
N LEU A 145 2.66 1.97 -8.92
CA LEU A 145 3.32 2.53 -10.10
C LEU A 145 3.26 4.06 -10.12
N ALA A 146 2.10 4.64 -9.83
CA ALA A 146 1.93 6.09 -9.77
C ALA A 146 2.80 6.70 -8.66
N ASN A 147 2.76 6.12 -7.46
CA ASN A 147 3.59 6.57 -6.34
C ASN A 147 5.10 6.43 -6.66
N GLY A 148 5.53 5.30 -7.24
CA GLY A 148 6.93 5.10 -7.62
C GLY A 148 7.44 6.15 -8.61
N THR A 149 6.61 6.54 -9.58
CA THR A 149 6.98 7.58 -10.55
C THR A 149 7.00 8.98 -9.92
N MET A 150 6.04 9.28 -9.04
CA MET A 150 6.00 10.57 -8.35
C MET A 150 7.11 10.75 -7.31
N ASN A 151 7.71 9.68 -6.83
CA ASN A 151 8.90 9.73 -5.95
C ASN A 151 10.16 10.34 -6.59
N ILE A 152 10.12 10.63 -7.90
CA ILE A 152 11.17 11.38 -8.62
C ILE A 152 11.17 12.88 -8.24
N LEU A 153 10.11 13.40 -7.62
CA LEU A 153 10.01 14.79 -7.19
C LEU A 153 11.19 15.22 -6.29
N PRO A 154 11.58 16.51 -6.26
CA PRO A 154 12.75 16.99 -5.51
C PRO A 154 12.71 16.66 -4.01
N TRP A 155 11.52 16.65 -3.44
CA TRP A 155 11.28 16.26 -2.03
C TRP A 155 10.95 14.77 -1.88
N GLY A 156 10.95 14.00 -2.96
CA GLY A 156 10.83 12.55 -2.89
C GLY A 156 12.06 11.91 -2.24
N GLY A 157 11.84 10.91 -1.40
CA GLY A 157 12.91 10.27 -0.63
C GLY A 157 14.08 9.74 -1.48
N PRO A 158 13.86 9.09 -2.64
CA PRO A 158 14.94 8.63 -3.52
C PRO A 158 15.74 9.78 -4.10
N THR A 159 15.10 10.83 -4.63
CA THR A 159 15.77 11.98 -5.25
C THR A 159 16.60 12.76 -4.25
N ALA A 160 16.05 13.00 -3.07
CA ALA A 160 16.76 13.70 -2.00
C ALA A 160 18.00 12.93 -1.53
N ARG A 161 17.93 11.59 -1.44
CA ARG A 161 19.08 10.75 -1.09
C ARG A 161 20.13 10.69 -2.20
N ALA A 162 19.71 10.64 -3.46
CA ALA A 162 20.61 10.70 -4.59
C ALA A 162 21.34 12.05 -4.64
N ALA A 163 20.65 13.13 -4.41
CA ALA A 163 21.22 14.49 -4.34
C ALA A 163 22.27 14.58 -3.25
N ALA A 164 21.97 14.09 -2.04
CA ALA A 164 22.93 14.07 -0.93
C ALA A 164 24.16 13.18 -1.22
N ALA A 165 23.99 12.05 -1.89
CA ALA A 165 25.08 11.17 -2.24
C ALA A 165 26.00 11.73 -3.34
N LEU A 166 25.47 12.62 -4.19
CA LEU A 166 26.20 13.25 -5.29
C LEU A 166 26.70 14.66 -4.95
N ASP A 167 26.40 15.14 -3.74
CA ASP A 167 26.68 16.52 -3.30
C ASP A 167 26.08 17.59 -4.24
N LEU A 168 24.84 17.30 -4.68
CA LEU A 168 24.05 18.16 -5.57
C LEU A 168 22.79 18.67 -4.87
N SER A 169 22.20 19.74 -5.39
CA SER A 169 20.87 20.13 -4.92
C SER A 169 19.79 19.13 -5.44
N PRO A 170 18.71 18.88 -4.68
CA PRO A 170 17.62 18.06 -5.14
C PRO A 170 17.01 18.52 -6.47
N SER A 171 17.02 19.82 -6.73
CA SER A 171 16.55 20.41 -7.99
C SER A 171 17.44 20.06 -9.17
N ASP A 172 18.76 20.01 -8.99
CA ASP A 172 19.70 19.66 -10.04
C ASP A 172 19.58 18.21 -10.49
N VAL A 173 19.20 17.33 -9.56
CA VAL A 173 18.89 15.93 -9.87
C VAL A 173 17.51 15.79 -10.54
N PHE A 174 16.54 16.60 -10.09
CA PHE A 174 15.16 16.50 -10.59
C PHE A 174 14.99 17.03 -12.03
N VAL A 175 15.60 18.18 -12.37
CA VAL A 175 15.40 18.81 -13.68
C VAL A 175 15.70 17.86 -14.85
N PRO A 176 16.82 17.14 -14.90
CA PRO A 176 17.08 16.16 -15.96
C PRO A 176 16.14 14.94 -15.93
N MET A 177 15.49 14.68 -14.79
CA MET A 177 14.56 13.55 -14.63
C MET A 177 13.12 13.89 -15.04
N ILE A 178 12.78 15.17 -15.30
CA ILE A 178 11.43 15.57 -15.71
C ILE A 178 10.92 14.82 -16.95
N PRO A 179 11.68 14.69 -18.05
CA PRO A 179 11.21 13.93 -19.21
C PRO A 179 10.91 12.46 -18.89
N SER A 180 11.75 11.87 -18.03
CA SER A 180 11.58 10.48 -17.57
C SER A 180 10.31 10.32 -16.71
N MET A 181 10.04 11.27 -15.82
CA MET A 181 8.83 11.31 -15.01
C MET A 181 7.57 11.45 -15.87
N LEU A 182 7.58 12.35 -16.85
CA LEU A 182 6.45 12.52 -17.78
C LEU A 182 6.20 11.28 -18.62
N ALA A 183 7.27 10.66 -19.15
CA ALA A 183 7.16 9.40 -19.87
C ALA A 183 6.61 8.29 -18.97
N GLY A 184 7.09 8.19 -17.73
CA GLY A 184 6.58 7.25 -16.72
C GLY A 184 5.09 7.44 -16.45
N LEU A 185 4.64 8.67 -16.23
CA LEU A 185 3.22 8.99 -16.06
C LEU A 185 2.39 8.60 -17.28
N ALA A 186 2.86 8.91 -18.50
CA ALA A 186 2.17 8.51 -19.73
C ALA A 186 2.01 6.98 -19.82
N VAL A 187 3.08 6.24 -19.52
CA VAL A 187 3.05 4.76 -19.49
C VAL A 187 2.05 4.26 -18.42
N ILE A 188 2.02 4.85 -17.24
CA ILE A 188 1.09 4.46 -16.19
C ILE A 188 -0.36 4.69 -16.60
N PHE A 189 -0.68 5.82 -17.24
CA PHE A 189 -2.02 6.08 -17.73
C PHE A 189 -2.44 5.10 -18.83
N LEU A 190 -1.55 4.79 -19.78
CA LEU A 190 -1.79 3.79 -20.81
C LEU A 190 -1.97 2.38 -20.21
N PHE A 191 -1.14 2.04 -19.24
CA PHE A 191 -1.21 0.76 -18.55
C PHE A 191 -2.49 0.64 -17.70
N SER A 192 -2.87 1.70 -17.01
CA SER A 192 -4.12 1.76 -16.23
C SER A 192 -5.34 1.62 -17.15
N TRP A 193 -5.32 2.26 -18.30
CA TRP A 193 -6.36 2.08 -19.30
C TRP A 193 -6.41 0.63 -19.79
N HIS A 194 -5.26 0.04 -20.13
CA HIS A 194 -5.19 -1.35 -20.55
C HIS A 194 -5.71 -2.31 -19.48
N LEU A 195 -5.29 -2.15 -18.22
CA LEU A 195 -5.78 -2.94 -17.10
C LEU A 195 -7.30 -2.76 -16.90
N GLY A 196 -7.79 -1.53 -17.05
CA GLY A 196 -9.23 -1.26 -16.99
C GLY A 196 -10.03 -2.00 -18.08
N LEU A 197 -9.49 -2.06 -19.30
CA LEU A 197 -10.09 -2.85 -20.39
C LEU A 197 -10.04 -4.35 -20.11
N MET A 198 -8.96 -4.86 -19.51
CA MET A 198 -8.85 -6.27 -19.11
C MET A 198 -9.89 -6.61 -18.02
N GLU A 199 -10.02 -5.77 -17.00
CA GLU A 199 -11.02 -5.94 -15.94
C GLU A 199 -12.46 -5.87 -16.49
N ARG A 200 -12.72 -4.96 -17.42
CA ARG A 200 -14.03 -4.88 -18.10
C ARG A 200 -14.36 -6.17 -18.87
N LYS A 201 -13.39 -6.73 -19.59
CA LYS A 201 -13.54 -8.02 -20.29
C LYS A 201 -13.76 -9.18 -19.30
N ARG A 202 -13.01 -9.19 -18.20
CA ARG A 202 -13.15 -10.21 -17.16
C ARG A 202 -14.53 -10.19 -16.52
N LEU A 203 -15.06 -9.02 -16.21
CA LEU A 203 -16.40 -8.86 -15.64
C LEU A 203 -17.50 -9.25 -16.64
N GLY A 204 -17.36 -8.91 -17.91
CA GLY A 204 -18.27 -9.33 -18.96
C GLY A 204 -18.27 -10.85 -19.23
N ALA A 205 -17.13 -11.53 -18.98
CA ALA A 205 -17.01 -12.97 -19.12
C ALA A 205 -17.58 -13.74 -17.90
N ILE A 206 -17.64 -13.11 -16.72
CA ILE A 206 -18.19 -13.73 -15.50
C ILE A 206 -19.73 -13.64 -15.49
N GLY A 207 -20.34 -12.86 -16.42
CA GLY A 207 -21.79 -12.64 -16.46
C GLY A 207 -22.25 -11.98 -15.15
N LEU A 208 -22.64 -10.72 -15.19
CA LEU A 208 -23.26 -10.09 -14.02
C LEU A 208 -24.46 -10.97 -13.60
N PRO A 209 -24.65 -11.28 -12.30
CA PRO A 209 -25.87 -11.95 -11.85
C PRO A 209 -27.04 -10.96 -11.96
N GLY A 210 -27.60 -10.82 -13.14
CA GLY A 210 -28.65 -9.89 -13.47
C GLY A 210 -29.22 -10.02 -14.88
N ASP A 211 -28.47 -10.60 -15.82
CA ASP A 211 -28.96 -10.91 -17.17
C ASP A 211 -29.36 -12.42 -17.26
N THR A 212 -30.24 -12.85 -16.41
CA THR A 212 -31.09 -13.98 -16.71
C THR A 212 -32.16 -13.45 -17.68
N ASP A 213 -31.91 -13.66 -18.96
CA ASP A 213 -32.87 -13.45 -20.04
C ASP A 213 -34.21 -14.12 -19.62
N PRO A 214 -35.35 -13.38 -19.55
CA PRO A 214 -36.62 -13.97 -19.13
C PRO A 214 -37.15 -15.03 -20.09
N SER A 215 -36.45 -15.26 -21.20
CA SER A 215 -36.89 -16.20 -22.26
C SER A 215 -36.47 -17.65 -22.02
N THR A 216 -35.51 -17.94 -21.11
CA THR A 216 -35.05 -19.32 -20.86
C THR A 216 -35.82 -20.01 -19.71
N SER A 217 -36.61 -19.30 -18.94
CA SER A 217 -37.40 -19.87 -17.84
C SER A 217 -38.76 -20.50 -18.31
N ARG A 218 -39.08 -20.42 -19.61
CA ARG A 218 -40.35 -20.98 -20.14
C ARG A 218 -40.27 -22.38 -20.77
N SER A 219 -39.10 -22.97 -20.96
CA SER A 219 -38.99 -24.30 -21.58
C SER A 219 -38.67 -25.45 -20.60
N GLY A 220 -38.39 -25.17 -19.33
CA GLY A 220 -38.09 -26.18 -18.31
C GLY A 220 -39.28 -26.63 -17.44
N GLY A 221 -40.43 -25.97 -17.55
CA GLY A 221 -41.59 -26.20 -16.67
C GLY A 221 -42.60 -27.26 -17.09
N ALA A 222 -42.42 -27.95 -18.22
CA ALA A 222 -43.44 -28.83 -18.77
C ALA A 222 -43.12 -30.33 -18.74
N GLN A 223 -41.99 -30.77 -18.21
CA GLN A 223 -41.60 -32.20 -18.22
C GLN A 223 -41.46 -32.88 -16.86
N ASP A 224 -41.48 -32.15 -15.73
CA ASP A 224 -41.31 -32.77 -14.40
C ASP A 224 -42.61 -32.93 -13.58
N ALA A 225 -43.78 -32.83 -14.22
CA ALA A 225 -45.06 -33.04 -13.55
C ALA A 225 -45.57 -34.53 -13.61
N ARG A 226 -44.70 -35.48 -14.02
CA ARG A 226 -45.12 -36.92 -14.15
C ARG A 226 -44.15 -37.89 -13.52
N SER A 227 -43.52 -37.62 -12.44
CA SER A 227 -42.87 -38.66 -11.63
C SER A 227 -43.03 -38.33 -10.16
N GLY A 228 -44.21 -38.55 -9.67
CA GLY A 228 -44.48 -38.48 -8.25
C GLY A 228 -44.15 -39.79 -7.58
N ARG A 229 -43.84 -39.68 -6.33
CA ARG A 229 -43.95 -40.67 -5.26
C ARG A 229 -42.69 -41.44 -4.87
N SER A 230 -42.41 -41.20 -3.61
CA SER A 230 -41.80 -42.16 -2.66
C SER A 230 -40.34 -41.90 -2.30
N GLY A 231 -40.14 -41.56 -1.03
CA GLY A 231 -38.85 -41.74 -0.38
C GLY A 231 -38.53 -40.68 0.71
N ARG A 232 -39.03 -41.01 1.89
CA ARG A 232 -38.66 -40.39 3.20
C ARG A 232 -37.18 -40.07 3.38
N ALA A 233 -36.97 -39.02 4.15
CA ALA A 233 -35.80 -38.51 4.83
C ALA A 233 -34.79 -39.56 5.41
N PRO A 234 -33.62 -39.23 5.95
CA PRO A 234 -33.44 -38.14 6.95
C PRO A 234 -32.10 -37.34 6.90
N VAL A 235 -32.17 -36.27 7.64
CA VAL A 235 -31.12 -35.44 8.28
C VAL A 235 -29.86 -36.22 8.74
N SER A 236 -28.67 -35.69 8.39
CA SER A 236 -27.44 -35.79 9.17
C SER A 236 -26.53 -34.65 8.77
N PHE A 237 -26.43 -33.57 9.50
CA PHE A 237 -25.57 -33.29 10.63
C PHE A 237 -24.19 -33.95 10.47
N PHE A 238 -23.25 -33.23 9.87
CA PHE A 238 -21.84 -33.53 10.07
C PHE A 238 -21.09 -32.28 10.54
N ARG A 239 -20.97 -32.28 11.81
CA ARG A 239 -20.01 -31.63 12.69
C ARG A 239 -18.73 -32.47 12.70
N ARG A 240 -17.61 -31.87 12.60
CA ARG A 240 -16.24 -32.24 13.04
C ARG A 240 -15.23 -31.85 11.99
N GLY A 241 -14.16 -31.28 12.30
CA GLY A 241 -13.25 -31.12 13.43
C GLY A 241 -12.02 -30.46 12.91
N GLY A 242 -11.46 -29.64 13.66
CA GLY A 242 -10.36 -29.94 14.56
C GLY A 242 -9.07 -29.76 13.83
N GLY A 243 -8.23 -28.96 14.27
CA GLY A 243 -7.19 -28.99 15.21
C GLY A 243 -6.01 -28.21 14.72
N ALA A 244 -5.46 -27.60 15.59
CA ALA A 244 -4.22 -27.62 16.33
C ALA A 244 -3.33 -26.48 15.87
N ALA A 245 -2.84 -25.65 16.71
CA ALA A 245 -2.13 -25.70 17.95
C ALA A 245 -0.85 -24.88 17.84
N ALA A 246 -0.56 -24.18 18.86
CA ALA A 246 0.64 -23.84 19.54
C ALA A 246 0.56 -22.35 19.92
N GLY A 247 0.37 -21.90 21.12
CA GLY A 247 0.90 -22.35 22.39
C GLY A 247 2.22 -21.70 22.69
N VAL A 248 2.21 -20.51 23.31
CA VAL A 248 3.26 -20.10 24.25
C VAL A 248 2.62 -19.20 25.29
N GLY A 249 2.83 -19.61 26.53
CA GLY A 249 2.26 -19.08 27.74
C GLY A 249 2.92 -17.81 28.23
N GLY A 250 2.20 -17.16 29.15
CA GLY A 250 2.63 -16.04 29.95
C GLY A 250 1.59 -15.77 31.02
N ARG A 251 1.84 -16.25 32.24
CA ARG A 251 1.09 -16.04 33.47
C ARG A 251 0.97 -14.56 33.80
N GLY A 252 -0.19 -14.15 34.29
CA GLY A 252 -0.39 -12.87 34.98
C GLY A 252 -1.85 -12.70 35.36
N GLY A 253 -2.20 -13.13 36.60
CA GLY A 253 -3.54 -13.06 37.16
C GLY A 253 -3.95 -11.61 37.45
N GLY A 254 -5.20 -11.29 37.15
CA GLY A 254 -5.88 -10.07 37.50
C GLY A 254 -7.37 -10.27 37.38
N LYS A 255 -8.04 -10.47 38.56
CA LYS A 255 -9.48 -10.61 38.73
C LYS A 255 -10.25 -9.47 38.05
N ALA A 256 -11.21 -9.81 37.22
CA ALA A 256 -12.29 -8.93 36.78
C ALA A 256 -13.29 -8.73 37.94
N PRO A 257 -13.76 -7.50 38.19
CA PRO A 257 -14.91 -7.27 39.08
C PRO A 257 -16.22 -7.43 38.31
N SER A 258 -17.17 -8.09 38.96
CA SER A 258 -18.53 -8.33 38.53
C SER A 258 -19.31 -7.05 38.27
N ALA A 259 -19.99 -7.00 37.14
CA ALA A 259 -21.04 -6.04 36.82
C ALA A 259 -22.27 -6.34 37.69
N ASN A 260 -22.42 -5.61 38.80
CA ASN A 260 -23.73 -5.37 39.44
C ASN A 260 -23.57 -4.35 40.56
N THR A 261 -23.62 -3.07 40.24
CA THR A 261 -23.88 -2.01 41.24
C THR A 261 -24.76 -0.95 40.57
N PRO A 262 -25.95 -0.66 41.14
CA PRO A 262 -26.83 0.38 40.62
C PRO A 262 -26.27 1.79 40.94
N PRO A 263 -26.63 2.84 40.18
CA PRO A 263 -26.11 4.18 40.36
C PRO A 263 -26.63 4.84 41.64
N PRO A 264 -25.82 5.69 42.27
CA PRO A 264 -26.23 6.37 43.53
C PRO A 264 -27.27 7.44 43.28
N ASN A 265 -28.19 7.51 44.25
CA ASN A 265 -29.34 8.41 44.31
C ASN A 265 -28.91 9.89 44.46
N PRO A 266 -29.50 10.86 43.70
CA PRO A 266 -29.05 12.25 43.68
C PRO A 266 -29.45 13.12 44.89
N LYS A 267 -29.86 12.56 46.04
CA LYS A 267 -30.37 13.33 47.20
C LYS A 267 -29.43 13.47 48.39
N GLU A 268 -28.16 13.12 48.27
CA GLU A 268 -27.19 13.33 49.38
C GLU A 268 -26.05 14.23 48.93
N ARG A 269 -26.36 15.48 48.61
CA ARG A 269 -25.43 16.59 48.70
C ARG A 269 -26.20 17.82 49.18
N SER A 270 -26.22 17.97 50.45
CA SER A 270 -26.43 19.22 51.16
C SER A 270 -25.20 19.47 52.06
#